data_32dc5054d96d4b43258e3736e0cab777
#
_entry.id   32dc5054d96d4b43258e3736e0cab777
#
_cell.length_a   1.000
_cell.length_b   1.000
_cell.length_c   1.000
_cell.angle_alpha   90.00
_cell.angle_beta   90.00
_cell.angle_gamma   90.00
#
_symmetry.space_group_name_H-M   'P 1'
#
loop_
_entity.id
_entity.type
_entity.pdbx_description
1 polymer ?
#
loop_
_entity_poly.entity_id
_entity_poly.type
_entity_poly.pdbx_seq_one_letter_code
_entity_poly.pdbx_strand_id
1 'polypeptide(L)'
;MIRKEMIAMLLAGGQGSRLGVLTAKVAKPAVAFGGKYRIIDFPLSNCINSGIDTVGVLTQYQPLRLNTHIGIGIPWDLDRNNGGVTVLPPYEKSNNSEWYSGTANAIYQNMNYMESYNPEYVLILSGDHIYKMDYEVMLDFHKENHADVTIATMPVPIEEAGRFGIVIADENKKIQDFEEKPKEPRSNLASMGIYIFSWNVLKEALHAMKDQSGCDFGKHIIPYCHERGKRLFAYEFNGYWKDVGTLGSYWEANMELIDLIPEFNLYEEYWKIYTKSDIIEPQYLSEDSVVEKSIIGEGSEIYGEVHSSVIGAGVTVGKGSVVRNSIIMKGTQIGESVTIDKSIVAENCRIGNNVVLGVGEEAPNKLNASIYSFGLVTIGEDSVVPDGVQIGKNTAISGVTEKEDYPDGILESGEVIIKAGDSE
;
A
#
# COMPACT_ATOMS: atom_id res chain seq x y z
N MET A 1 5.76 10.52 -33.28
CA MET A 1 5.87 9.86 -31.96
C MET A 1 6.75 10.72 -31.09
N ILE A 2 6.30 11.16 -29.93
CA ILE A 2 7.13 11.91 -28.99
C ILE A 2 7.92 10.85 -28.20
N ARG A 3 9.23 10.80 -28.40
CA ARG A 3 10.09 9.88 -27.65
C ARG A 3 10.19 10.37 -26.21
N LYS A 4 9.95 9.47 -25.24
CA LYS A 4 10.18 9.73 -23.81
C LYS A 4 11.51 9.08 -23.40
N GLU A 5 12.27 9.74 -22.54
CA GLU A 5 13.48 9.13 -22.02
C GLU A 5 13.14 7.93 -21.12
N MET A 6 12.28 8.14 -20.14
CA MET A 6 11.81 7.11 -19.24
C MET A 6 10.29 7.17 -19.08
N ILE A 7 9.64 6.03 -18.98
CA ILE A 7 8.24 5.87 -18.60
C ILE A 7 8.15 4.95 -17.38
N ALA A 8 7.10 5.11 -16.57
CA ALA A 8 6.85 4.25 -15.43
C ALA A 8 5.71 3.26 -15.69
N MET A 9 5.89 2.04 -15.22
CA MET A 9 4.88 0.99 -15.20
C MET A 9 4.64 0.58 -13.76
N LEU A 10 3.48 0.93 -13.21
CA LEU A 10 3.13 0.78 -11.81
C LEU A 10 2.22 -0.43 -11.60
N LEU A 11 2.74 -1.44 -10.92
CA LEU A 11 2.04 -2.69 -10.63
C LEU A 11 1.08 -2.49 -9.43
N ALA A 12 -0.20 -2.33 -9.70
CA ALA A 12 -1.25 -2.03 -8.73
C ALA A 12 -2.36 -3.10 -8.69
N GLY A 13 -2.07 -4.31 -9.14
CA GLY A 13 -3.04 -5.41 -9.26
C GLY A 13 -3.08 -6.40 -8.09
N GLY A 14 -2.28 -6.19 -7.04
CA GLY A 14 -2.17 -7.11 -5.90
C GLY A 14 -3.45 -7.16 -5.03
N GLN A 15 -3.88 -8.37 -4.66
CA GLN A 15 -5.05 -8.61 -3.81
C GLN A 15 -4.88 -8.10 -2.37
N GLY A 16 -3.65 -8.12 -1.84
CA GLY A 16 -3.38 -7.65 -0.48
C GLY A 16 -3.96 -8.52 0.63
N SER A 17 -4.14 -9.82 0.40
CA SER A 17 -4.81 -10.76 1.31
C SER A 17 -4.30 -10.75 2.77
N ARG A 18 -3.03 -10.35 2.98
CA ARG A 18 -2.43 -10.23 4.32
C ARG A 18 -2.93 -9.01 5.13
N LEU A 19 -3.72 -8.12 4.54
CA LEU A 19 -4.41 -7.03 5.22
C LEU A 19 -5.86 -7.42 5.62
N GLY A 20 -6.26 -8.67 5.36
CA GLY A 20 -7.54 -9.22 5.79
C GLY A 20 -8.73 -8.38 5.35
N VAL A 21 -9.62 -8.07 6.29
CA VAL A 21 -10.86 -7.33 6.03
C VAL A 21 -10.65 -5.91 5.47
N LEU A 22 -9.44 -5.33 5.59
CA LEU A 22 -9.16 -4.02 5.01
C LEU A 22 -9.08 -4.05 3.47
N THR A 23 -8.83 -5.23 2.89
CA THR A 23 -8.72 -5.40 1.43
C THR A 23 -9.82 -6.30 0.87
N ALA A 24 -10.86 -6.59 1.63
CA ALA A 24 -12.01 -7.37 1.15
C ALA A 24 -12.73 -6.66 -0.01
N LYS A 25 -12.88 -5.33 0.06
CA LYS A 25 -13.62 -4.51 -0.92
C LYS A 25 -12.74 -3.59 -1.78
N VAL A 26 -11.44 -3.49 -1.48
CA VAL A 26 -10.52 -2.57 -2.18
C VAL A 26 -9.19 -3.24 -2.48
N ALA A 27 -8.55 -2.86 -3.57
CA ALA A 27 -7.16 -3.26 -3.84
C ALA A 27 -6.21 -2.64 -2.81
N LYS A 28 -5.13 -3.34 -2.43
CA LYS A 28 -4.13 -2.85 -1.46
C LYS A 28 -3.63 -1.42 -1.79
N PRO A 29 -3.32 -1.06 -3.05
CA PRO A 29 -2.90 0.31 -3.38
C PRO A 29 -3.94 1.40 -3.09
N ALA A 30 -5.22 1.03 -2.97
CA ALA A 30 -6.31 1.96 -2.66
C ALA A 30 -6.60 2.10 -1.15
N VAL A 31 -5.93 1.35 -0.28
CA VAL A 31 -6.09 1.46 1.18
C VAL A 31 -5.60 2.84 1.64
N ALA A 32 -6.38 3.46 2.55
CA ALA A 32 -6.06 4.77 3.12
C ALA A 32 -4.78 4.72 3.98
N PHE A 33 -4.02 5.81 4.05
CA PHE A 33 -2.81 5.95 4.84
C PHE A 33 -2.63 7.38 5.34
N GLY A 34 -2.16 7.53 6.58
CA GLY A 34 -1.83 8.85 7.15
C GLY A 34 -3.01 9.82 7.24
N GLY A 35 -4.24 9.29 7.36
CA GLY A 35 -5.48 10.06 7.51
C GLY A 35 -6.03 10.73 6.23
N LYS A 36 -5.22 10.88 5.19
CA LYS A 36 -5.59 11.62 3.97
C LYS A 36 -5.25 10.88 2.68
N TYR A 37 -4.12 10.17 2.64
CA TYR A 37 -3.54 9.57 1.44
C TYR A 37 -4.07 8.16 1.20
N ARG A 38 -3.75 7.62 0.00
CA ARG A 38 -3.81 6.19 -0.30
C ARG A 38 -2.41 5.70 -0.66
N ILE A 39 -2.16 4.41 -0.50
CA ILE A 39 -0.82 3.85 -0.74
C ILE A 39 -0.30 4.17 -2.15
N ILE A 40 -1.18 4.17 -3.16
CA ILE A 40 -0.84 4.51 -4.56
C ILE A 40 -0.32 5.93 -4.76
N ASP A 41 -0.67 6.85 -3.86
CA ASP A 41 -0.29 8.26 -3.98
C ASP A 41 1.23 8.46 -3.90
N PHE A 42 1.93 7.59 -3.16
CA PHE A 42 3.37 7.67 -2.97
C PHE A 42 4.14 7.42 -4.27
N PRO A 43 4.00 6.27 -4.96
CA PRO A 43 4.70 6.06 -6.22
C PRO A 43 4.26 7.02 -7.33
N LEU A 44 2.99 7.45 -7.39
CA LEU A 44 2.55 8.46 -8.36
C LEU A 44 3.20 9.82 -8.09
N SER A 45 3.28 10.25 -6.81
CA SER A 45 3.94 11.49 -6.43
C SER A 45 5.44 11.44 -6.67
N ASN A 46 6.08 10.30 -6.37
CA ASN A 46 7.50 10.12 -6.69
C ASN A 46 7.75 10.20 -8.19
N CYS A 47 6.88 9.65 -9.05
CA CYS A 47 7.00 9.79 -10.51
C CYS A 47 7.04 11.26 -10.94
N ILE A 48 6.04 12.05 -10.54
CA ILE A 48 5.97 13.44 -10.97
C ILE A 48 7.09 14.30 -10.36
N ASN A 49 7.46 14.07 -9.11
CA ASN A 49 8.57 14.76 -8.47
C ASN A 49 9.93 14.43 -9.12
N SER A 50 10.08 13.25 -9.72
CA SER A 50 11.25 12.81 -10.51
C SER A 50 11.12 13.15 -12.00
N GLY A 51 10.21 14.02 -12.41
CA GLY A 51 10.06 14.44 -13.81
C GLY A 51 9.46 13.39 -14.76
N ILE A 52 8.94 12.27 -14.23
CA ILE A 52 8.30 11.21 -15.04
C ILE A 52 6.83 11.56 -15.24
N ASP A 53 6.50 11.94 -16.46
CA ASP A 53 5.17 12.42 -16.85
C ASP A 53 4.31 11.40 -17.60
N THR A 54 4.75 10.16 -17.69
CA THR A 54 4.07 9.07 -18.41
C THR A 54 4.07 7.82 -17.56
N VAL A 55 2.90 7.45 -17.06
CA VAL A 55 2.72 6.36 -16.09
C VAL A 55 1.61 5.42 -16.53
N GLY A 56 1.93 4.15 -16.75
CA GLY A 56 0.96 3.08 -16.94
C GLY A 56 0.66 2.40 -15.59
N VAL A 57 -0.58 2.40 -15.14
CA VAL A 57 -1.00 1.75 -13.90
C VAL A 57 -1.74 0.46 -14.20
N LEU A 58 -1.14 -0.67 -13.85
CA LEU A 58 -1.69 -2.00 -14.11
C LEU A 58 -2.59 -2.42 -12.95
N THR A 59 -3.91 -2.46 -13.18
CA THR A 59 -4.92 -2.79 -12.18
C THR A 59 -5.59 -4.12 -12.50
N GLN A 60 -5.97 -4.89 -11.49
CA GLN A 60 -6.66 -6.17 -11.69
C GLN A 60 -7.70 -6.45 -10.61
N TYR A 61 -7.28 -6.57 -9.36
CA TYR A 61 -8.17 -6.89 -8.24
C TYR A 61 -8.91 -5.65 -7.76
N GLN A 62 -10.24 -5.74 -7.53
CA GLN A 62 -11.09 -4.65 -7.00
C GLN A 62 -10.76 -3.24 -7.56
N PRO A 63 -10.74 -3.05 -8.90
CA PRO A 63 -10.13 -1.87 -9.50
C PRO A 63 -10.97 -0.59 -9.37
N LEU A 64 -12.28 -0.70 -9.06
CA LEU A 64 -13.21 0.42 -9.16
C LEU A 64 -12.77 1.62 -8.32
N ARG A 65 -12.49 1.41 -7.04
CA ARG A 65 -12.09 2.49 -6.13
C ARG A 65 -10.72 3.06 -6.46
N LEU A 66 -9.78 2.19 -6.81
CA LEU A 66 -8.45 2.59 -7.25
C LEU A 66 -8.53 3.45 -8.52
N ASN A 67 -9.28 3.01 -9.52
CA ASN A 67 -9.45 3.75 -10.77
C ASN A 67 -10.18 5.08 -10.55
N THR A 68 -11.19 5.10 -9.67
CA THR A 68 -11.91 6.35 -9.30
C THR A 68 -10.99 7.33 -8.57
N HIS A 69 -10.07 6.84 -7.73
CA HIS A 69 -9.10 7.67 -7.03
C HIS A 69 -8.08 8.28 -8.00
N ILE A 70 -7.48 7.47 -8.86
CA ILE A 70 -6.52 7.93 -9.88
C ILE A 70 -7.20 8.89 -10.86
N GLY A 71 -8.41 8.57 -11.31
CA GLY A 71 -9.12 9.36 -12.33
C GLY A 71 -8.28 9.53 -13.58
N ILE A 72 -8.14 10.77 -14.06
CA ILE A 72 -7.27 11.14 -15.18
C ILE A 72 -5.90 11.69 -14.72
N GLY A 73 -5.61 11.66 -13.40
CA GLY A 73 -4.31 12.05 -12.87
C GLY A 73 -4.15 13.51 -12.47
N ILE A 74 -5.24 14.29 -12.38
CA ILE A 74 -5.21 15.73 -12.04
C ILE A 74 -4.37 16.02 -10.77
N PRO A 75 -4.50 15.30 -9.64
CA PRO A 75 -3.74 15.61 -8.43
C PRO A 75 -2.22 15.58 -8.62
N TRP A 76 -1.73 14.76 -9.56
CA TRP A 76 -0.31 14.55 -9.85
C TRP A 76 0.16 15.26 -11.13
N ASP A 77 -0.62 16.18 -11.71
CA ASP A 77 -0.30 16.81 -13.01
C ASP A 77 -0.03 15.76 -14.12
N LEU A 78 -0.78 14.65 -14.07
CA LEU A 78 -0.69 13.54 -15.03
C LEU A 78 -1.90 13.47 -15.99
N ASP A 79 -2.70 14.54 -16.10
CA ASP A 79 -3.81 14.70 -17.06
C ASP A 79 -3.32 15.31 -18.37
N ARG A 80 -2.24 14.80 -18.92
CA ARG A 80 -1.54 15.38 -20.08
C ARG A 80 -2.01 14.81 -21.42
N ASN A 81 -2.02 15.63 -22.46
CA ASN A 81 -2.35 15.20 -23.82
C ASN A 81 -1.33 14.21 -24.41
N ASN A 82 -0.05 14.31 -23.99
CA ASN A 82 1.03 13.44 -24.44
C ASN A 82 1.77 12.87 -23.22
N GLY A 83 1.46 11.64 -22.86
CA GLY A 83 1.86 11.02 -21.60
C GLY A 83 0.70 10.97 -20.63
N GLY A 84 0.96 11.40 -19.38
CA GLY A 84 -0.02 11.33 -18.31
C GLY A 84 -0.19 9.93 -17.71
N VAL A 85 -1.21 9.76 -16.86
CA VAL A 85 -1.55 8.46 -16.30
C VAL A 85 -2.54 7.72 -17.18
N THR A 86 -2.25 6.44 -17.42
CA THR A 86 -3.15 5.52 -18.12
C THR A 86 -3.39 4.29 -17.25
N VAL A 87 -4.65 4.01 -16.93
CA VAL A 87 -5.01 2.76 -16.24
C VAL A 87 -5.09 1.63 -17.27
N LEU A 88 -4.39 0.55 -16.99
CA LEU A 88 -4.21 -0.61 -17.86
C LEU A 88 -4.80 -1.86 -17.18
N PRO A 89 -6.10 -2.13 -17.33
CA PRO A 89 -6.69 -3.38 -16.86
C PRO A 89 -6.35 -4.53 -17.79
N PRO A 90 -6.42 -5.79 -17.34
CA PRO A 90 -6.36 -6.94 -18.23
C PRO A 90 -7.50 -6.86 -19.26
N TYR A 91 -7.23 -7.27 -20.49
CA TYR A 91 -8.21 -7.22 -21.57
C TYR A 91 -8.22 -8.52 -22.39
N GLU A 92 -9.38 -8.82 -22.96
CA GLU A 92 -9.55 -9.98 -23.80
C GLU A 92 -8.90 -9.77 -25.17
N LYS A 93 -7.99 -10.66 -25.56
CA LYS A 93 -7.53 -10.80 -26.94
C LYS A 93 -8.38 -11.85 -27.63
N SER A 94 -8.71 -11.69 -28.90
CA SER A 94 -9.72 -12.37 -29.72
C SER A 94 -9.90 -13.89 -29.55
N ASN A 95 -9.06 -14.60 -28.78
CA ASN A 95 -9.17 -16.03 -28.49
C ASN A 95 -8.81 -16.45 -27.06
N ASN A 96 -8.35 -15.54 -26.19
CA ASN A 96 -8.02 -15.86 -24.79
C ASN A 96 -8.25 -14.64 -23.91
N SER A 97 -9.16 -14.77 -22.95
CA SER A 97 -9.30 -13.84 -21.83
C SER A 97 -8.31 -14.27 -20.76
N GLU A 98 -7.24 -13.53 -20.57
CA GLU A 98 -6.23 -13.87 -19.57
C GLU A 98 -6.06 -12.73 -18.55
N TRP A 99 -6.36 -13.06 -17.30
CA TRP A 99 -5.93 -12.26 -16.16
C TRP A 99 -4.41 -12.17 -16.14
N TYR A 100 -3.85 -11.13 -15.53
CA TYR A 100 -2.42 -11.07 -15.32
C TYR A 100 -1.96 -12.23 -14.42
N SER A 101 -1.17 -13.12 -14.97
CA SER A 101 -0.64 -14.29 -14.28
C SER A 101 0.77 -14.06 -13.74
N GLY A 102 0.98 -12.95 -13.03
CA GLY A 102 2.26 -12.54 -12.48
C GLY A 102 2.68 -11.14 -12.93
N THR A 103 3.64 -10.57 -12.21
CA THR A 103 4.05 -9.16 -12.37
C THR A 103 4.66 -8.87 -13.73
N ALA A 104 5.51 -9.76 -14.24
CA ALA A 104 6.11 -9.60 -15.56
C ALA A 104 5.13 -9.91 -16.69
N ASN A 105 4.18 -10.84 -16.49
CA ASN A 105 3.12 -11.09 -17.46
C ASN A 105 2.23 -9.86 -17.65
N ALA A 106 1.92 -9.13 -16.58
CA ALA A 106 1.17 -7.88 -16.67
C ALA A 106 1.88 -6.85 -17.55
N ILE A 107 3.18 -6.69 -17.40
CA ILE A 107 4.00 -5.80 -18.24
C ILE A 107 4.03 -6.31 -19.69
N TYR A 108 4.22 -7.62 -19.90
CA TYR A 108 4.23 -8.21 -21.24
C TYR A 108 2.93 -7.96 -22.01
N GLN A 109 1.78 -8.13 -21.37
CA GLN A 109 0.48 -7.88 -22.02
C GLN A 109 0.30 -6.43 -22.47
N ASN A 110 1.00 -5.49 -21.82
CA ASN A 110 0.95 -4.04 -22.10
C ASN A 110 2.16 -3.51 -22.86
N MET A 111 2.92 -4.37 -23.55
CA MET A 111 4.09 -3.94 -24.33
C MET A 111 3.76 -2.90 -25.39
N ASN A 112 2.59 -2.98 -26.05
CA ASN A 112 2.16 -2.02 -27.06
C ASN A 112 2.04 -0.60 -26.50
N TYR A 113 1.63 -0.47 -25.22
CA TYR A 113 1.60 0.82 -24.54
C TYR A 113 3.02 1.43 -24.45
N MET A 114 3.99 0.66 -23.98
CA MET A 114 5.37 1.11 -23.89
C MET A 114 5.98 1.39 -25.27
N GLU A 115 5.72 0.52 -26.26
CA GLU A 115 6.19 0.70 -27.65
C GLU A 115 5.67 1.98 -28.30
N SER A 116 4.46 2.43 -27.94
CA SER A 116 3.88 3.67 -28.47
C SER A 116 4.69 4.91 -28.12
N TYR A 117 5.42 4.90 -26.99
CA TYR A 117 6.31 5.98 -26.55
C TYR A 117 7.77 5.77 -26.95
N ASN A 118 8.15 4.54 -27.32
CA ASN A 118 9.52 4.15 -27.65
C ASN A 118 10.56 4.72 -26.66
N PRO A 119 10.44 4.40 -25.37
CA PRO A 119 11.32 4.95 -24.34
C PRO A 119 12.74 4.41 -24.46
N GLU A 120 13.69 5.04 -23.79
CA GLU A 120 15.04 4.50 -23.61
C GLU A 120 15.10 3.59 -22.38
N TYR A 121 14.39 4.00 -21.33
CA TYR A 121 14.31 3.27 -20.05
C TYR A 121 12.86 3.05 -19.63
N VAL A 122 12.64 1.96 -18.91
CA VAL A 122 11.36 1.65 -18.27
C VAL A 122 11.57 1.47 -16.78
N LEU A 123 10.86 2.26 -15.99
CA LEU A 123 10.80 2.14 -14.54
C LEU A 123 9.63 1.24 -14.17
N ILE A 124 9.91 0.14 -13.50
CA ILE A 124 8.90 -0.78 -12.95
C ILE A 124 8.76 -0.48 -11.46
N LEU A 125 7.53 -0.25 -11.00
CA LEU A 125 7.22 0.12 -9.63
C LEU A 125 6.22 -0.85 -9.01
N SER A 126 6.40 -1.17 -7.72
CA SER A 126 5.35 -1.73 -6.89
C SER A 126 4.44 -0.62 -6.36
N GLY A 127 3.13 -0.80 -6.43
CA GLY A 127 2.11 0.18 -6.01
C GLY A 127 1.68 0.04 -4.56
N ASP A 128 2.44 -0.65 -3.71
CA ASP A 128 2.00 -1.09 -2.39
C ASP A 128 2.97 -0.77 -1.24
N HIS A 129 3.91 0.16 -1.47
CA HIS A 129 4.91 0.59 -0.50
C HIS A 129 4.79 2.09 -0.17
N ILE A 130 5.25 2.46 1.02
CA ILE A 130 5.30 3.84 1.51
C ILE A 130 6.75 4.31 1.52
N TYR A 131 7.06 5.33 0.71
CA TYR A 131 8.41 5.87 0.59
C TYR A 131 8.43 7.18 -0.20
N LYS A 132 9.53 7.93 -0.12
CA LYS A 132 9.87 9.05 -1.00
C LYS A 132 11.19 8.74 -1.68
N MET A 133 11.21 8.76 -2.99
CA MET A 133 12.40 8.44 -3.77
C MET A 133 12.45 9.24 -5.06
N ASP A 134 13.62 9.82 -5.33
CA ASP A 134 13.94 10.44 -6.61
C ASP A 134 14.44 9.38 -7.60
N TYR A 135 13.61 9.10 -8.59
CA TYR A 135 13.96 8.12 -9.62
C TYR A 135 14.94 8.68 -10.67
N GLU A 136 15.10 10.00 -10.77
CA GLU A 136 16.10 10.62 -11.65
C GLU A 136 17.52 10.27 -11.16
N VAL A 137 17.76 10.35 -9.85
CA VAL A 137 19.04 9.95 -9.24
C VAL A 137 19.34 8.46 -9.50
N MET A 138 18.32 7.59 -9.42
CA MET A 138 18.49 6.18 -9.74
C MET A 138 18.76 5.97 -11.24
N LEU A 139 18.15 6.76 -12.12
CA LEU A 139 18.38 6.71 -13.55
C LEU A 139 19.79 7.18 -13.90
N ASP A 140 20.29 8.22 -13.27
CA ASP A 140 21.66 8.67 -13.45
C ASP A 140 22.67 7.60 -13.03
N PHE A 141 22.46 6.95 -11.88
CA PHE A 141 23.24 5.79 -11.46
C PHE A 141 23.20 4.66 -12.52
N HIS A 142 22.02 4.37 -13.09
CA HIS A 142 21.87 3.39 -14.16
C HIS A 142 22.73 3.73 -15.39
N LYS A 143 22.70 5.00 -15.81
CA LYS A 143 23.47 5.51 -16.96
C LYS A 143 24.99 5.48 -16.70
N GLU A 144 25.43 5.95 -15.54
CA GLU A 144 26.85 6.02 -15.15
C GLU A 144 27.50 4.61 -15.12
N ASN A 145 26.76 3.61 -14.65
CA ASN A 145 27.22 2.22 -14.61
C ASN A 145 27.01 1.47 -15.94
N HIS A 146 26.46 2.15 -16.95
CA HIS A 146 26.04 1.51 -18.21
C HIS A 146 25.21 0.26 -17.95
N ALA A 147 24.32 0.30 -16.95
CA ALA A 147 23.53 -0.83 -16.52
C ALA A 147 22.51 -1.26 -17.59
N ASP A 148 22.21 -2.55 -17.63
CA ASP A 148 21.07 -3.08 -18.38
C ASP A 148 19.83 -3.18 -17.49
N VAL A 149 20.07 -3.45 -16.18
CA VAL A 149 19.06 -3.48 -15.12
C VAL A 149 19.64 -2.85 -13.86
N THR A 150 18.88 -1.98 -13.23
CA THR A 150 19.19 -1.45 -11.88
C THR A 150 18.06 -1.81 -10.94
N ILE A 151 18.39 -2.37 -9.79
CA ILE A 151 17.45 -2.78 -8.75
C ILE A 151 17.63 -1.84 -7.55
N ALA A 152 16.58 -1.13 -7.14
CA ALA A 152 16.61 -0.40 -5.88
C ALA A 152 16.60 -1.38 -4.70
N THR A 153 17.52 -1.17 -3.77
CA THR A 153 17.73 -2.06 -2.63
C THR A 153 17.85 -1.28 -1.34
N MET A 154 17.50 -1.92 -0.24
CA MET A 154 17.62 -1.37 1.11
C MET A 154 18.07 -2.46 2.08
N PRO A 155 18.99 -2.17 3.03
CA PRO A 155 19.32 -3.12 4.09
C PRO A 155 18.13 -3.28 5.04
N VAL A 156 17.78 -4.53 5.34
CA VAL A 156 16.72 -4.89 6.29
C VAL A 156 17.29 -5.81 7.39
N PRO A 157 16.63 -5.94 8.55
CA PRO A 157 16.99 -6.97 9.52
C PRO A 157 17.00 -8.37 8.86
N ILE A 158 18.00 -9.17 9.16
CA ILE A 158 18.18 -10.48 8.51
C ILE A 158 17.00 -11.42 8.73
N GLU A 159 16.32 -11.26 9.88
CA GLU A 159 15.12 -12.03 10.26
C GLU A 159 13.93 -11.73 9.34
N GLU A 160 13.90 -10.54 8.74
CA GLU A 160 12.85 -10.11 7.81
C GLU A 160 13.21 -10.35 6.35
N ALA A 161 14.49 -10.56 6.05
CA ALA A 161 15.01 -10.65 4.69
C ALA A 161 14.33 -11.73 3.84
N GLY A 162 13.92 -12.85 4.46
CA GLY A 162 13.18 -13.93 3.78
C GLY A 162 11.81 -13.54 3.20
N ARG A 163 11.31 -12.34 3.49
CA ARG A 163 10.05 -11.83 2.94
C ARG A 163 10.23 -11.17 1.56
N PHE A 164 11.46 -10.83 1.20
CA PHE A 164 11.82 -10.02 0.03
C PHE A 164 12.67 -10.79 -0.97
N GLY A 165 12.81 -10.27 -2.17
CA GLY A 165 13.89 -10.65 -3.06
C GLY A 165 15.22 -10.12 -2.50
N ILE A 166 16.21 -10.96 -2.38
CA ILE A 166 17.50 -10.64 -1.76
C ILE A 166 18.57 -10.52 -2.84
N VAL A 167 19.27 -9.40 -2.80
CA VAL A 167 20.35 -9.07 -3.72
C VAL A 167 21.70 -9.38 -3.08
N ILE A 168 22.56 -10.08 -3.81
CA ILE A 168 23.96 -10.29 -3.48
C ILE A 168 24.79 -9.45 -4.47
N ALA A 169 25.43 -8.37 -4.00
CA ALA A 169 26.24 -7.48 -4.82
C ALA A 169 27.68 -7.42 -4.33
N ASP A 170 28.61 -7.09 -5.26
CA ASP A 170 30.00 -6.85 -4.92
C ASP A 170 30.24 -5.40 -4.44
N GLU A 171 31.49 -5.06 -4.15
CA GLU A 171 31.90 -3.72 -3.69
C GLU A 171 31.60 -2.61 -4.72
N ASN A 172 31.47 -2.95 -5.99
CA ASN A 172 31.13 -2.03 -7.07
C ASN A 172 29.61 -1.99 -7.33
N LYS A 173 28.79 -2.52 -6.42
CA LYS A 173 27.33 -2.60 -6.53
C LYS A 173 26.83 -3.49 -7.70
N LYS A 174 27.72 -4.23 -8.36
CA LYS A 174 27.34 -5.18 -9.40
C LYS A 174 26.70 -6.42 -8.76
N ILE A 175 25.52 -6.79 -9.23
CA ILE A 175 24.77 -7.93 -8.71
C ILE A 175 25.44 -9.22 -9.17
N GLN A 176 25.78 -10.07 -8.20
CA GLN A 176 26.37 -11.38 -8.39
C GLN A 176 25.33 -12.49 -8.32
N ASP A 177 24.24 -12.28 -7.59
CA ASP A 177 23.14 -13.22 -7.47
C ASP A 177 21.86 -12.54 -6.97
N PHE A 178 20.71 -13.19 -7.19
CA PHE A 178 19.39 -12.75 -6.74
C PHE A 178 18.57 -13.94 -6.26
N GLU A 179 18.03 -13.86 -5.04
CA GLU A 179 17.22 -14.91 -4.41
C GLU A 179 15.82 -14.39 -4.11
N GLU A 180 14.79 -14.97 -4.71
CA GLU A 180 13.41 -14.57 -4.44
C GLU A 180 12.87 -15.27 -3.19
N LYS A 181 12.69 -14.53 -2.12
CA LYS A 181 12.12 -14.97 -0.82
C LYS A 181 12.80 -16.22 -0.28
N PRO A 182 14.14 -16.19 -0.07
CA PRO A 182 14.87 -17.34 0.41
C PRO A 182 14.51 -17.68 1.86
N LYS A 183 14.50 -18.96 2.20
CA LYS A 183 14.32 -19.41 3.60
C LYS A 183 15.52 -19.06 4.49
N GLU A 184 16.70 -19.08 3.91
CA GLU A 184 17.97 -18.75 4.57
C GLU A 184 18.68 -17.69 3.71
N PRO A 185 18.41 -16.38 3.95
CA PRO A 185 18.97 -15.33 3.11
C PRO A 185 20.50 -15.20 3.30
N ARG A 186 21.23 -15.11 2.20
CA ARG A 186 22.71 -14.94 2.18
C ARG A 186 23.14 -13.47 2.32
N SER A 187 22.20 -12.53 2.22
CA SER A 187 22.42 -11.09 2.34
C SER A 187 21.20 -10.46 3.01
N ASN A 188 21.36 -9.28 3.57
CA ASN A 188 20.27 -8.47 4.10
C ASN A 188 19.84 -7.34 3.15
N LEU A 189 20.37 -7.30 1.93
CA LEU A 189 20.05 -6.28 0.95
C LEU A 189 18.76 -6.65 0.20
N ALA A 190 17.64 -6.14 0.68
CA ALA A 190 16.32 -6.43 0.14
C ALA A 190 16.02 -5.60 -1.12
N SER A 191 15.45 -6.22 -2.13
CA SER A 191 14.87 -5.54 -3.29
C SER A 191 13.59 -4.80 -2.88
N MET A 192 13.51 -3.52 -3.22
CA MET A 192 12.33 -2.69 -2.97
C MET A 192 11.20 -2.93 -4.00
N GLY A 193 11.37 -3.83 -4.97
CA GLY A 193 10.41 -3.99 -6.06
C GLY A 193 10.38 -2.79 -7.03
N ILE A 194 11.47 -2.04 -7.10
CA ILE A 194 11.66 -0.88 -7.96
C ILE A 194 12.83 -1.19 -8.88
N TYR A 195 12.58 -1.16 -10.20
CA TYR A 195 13.55 -1.56 -11.20
C TYR A 195 13.63 -0.55 -12.34
N ILE A 196 14.84 -0.20 -12.79
CA ILE A 196 15.04 0.49 -14.07
C ILE A 196 15.65 -0.51 -15.05
N PHE A 197 15.00 -0.68 -16.19
CA PHE A 197 15.47 -1.49 -17.30
C PHE A 197 15.79 -0.60 -18.50
N SER A 198 16.91 -0.90 -19.19
CA SER A 198 17.06 -0.47 -20.58
C SER A 198 15.95 -1.15 -21.40
N TRP A 199 15.17 -0.38 -22.19
CA TRP A 199 13.97 -0.88 -22.86
C TRP A 199 14.21 -2.12 -23.73
N ASN A 200 15.31 -2.12 -24.49
CA ASN A 200 15.62 -3.26 -25.34
C ASN A 200 15.86 -4.56 -24.54
N VAL A 201 16.47 -4.46 -23.36
CA VAL A 201 16.73 -5.59 -22.47
C VAL A 201 15.42 -6.10 -21.85
N LEU A 202 14.56 -5.20 -21.38
CA LEU A 202 13.25 -5.58 -20.86
C LEU A 202 12.42 -6.28 -21.94
N LYS A 203 12.38 -5.71 -23.16
CA LYS A 203 11.64 -6.28 -24.29
C LYS A 203 12.13 -7.68 -24.64
N GLU A 204 13.45 -7.89 -24.71
CA GLU A 204 14.08 -9.21 -24.95
C GLU A 204 13.65 -10.22 -23.88
N ALA A 205 13.77 -9.86 -22.59
CA ALA A 205 13.45 -10.73 -21.47
C ALA A 205 11.97 -11.11 -21.42
N LEU A 206 11.07 -10.13 -21.63
CA LEU A 206 9.63 -10.37 -21.66
C LEU A 206 9.22 -11.31 -22.81
N HIS A 207 9.78 -11.12 -24.00
CA HIS A 207 9.53 -12.04 -25.11
C HIS A 207 10.05 -13.45 -24.87
N ALA A 208 11.23 -13.59 -24.25
CA ALA A 208 11.80 -14.89 -23.94
C ALA A 208 10.97 -15.67 -22.90
N MET A 209 10.31 -14.95 -21.98
CA MET A 209 9.54 -15.53 -20.88
C MET A 209 8.02 -15.50 -21.11
N LYS A 210 7.55 -15.15 -22.32
CA LYS A 210 6.12 -14.97 -22.63
C LYS A 210 5.24 -16.18 -22.34
N ASP A 211 5.79 -17.38 -22.52
CA ASP A 211 5.07 -18.65 -22.36
C ASP A 211 5.22 -19.23 -20.93
N GLN A 212 5.96 -18.51 -20.05
CA GLN A 212 6.13 -18.88 -18.64
C GLN A 212 4.87 -18.54 -17.85
N SER A 213 4.19 -19.57 -17.34
CA SER A 213 3.04 -19.38 -16.46
C SER A 213 3.45 -18.69 -15.15
N GLY A 214 2.68 -17.71 -14.72
CA GLY A 214 2.99 -16.97 -13.48
C GLY A 214 4.28 -16.16 -13.57
N CYS A 215 4.61 -15.62 -14.76
CA CYS A 215 5.85 -14.90 -14.98
C CYS A 215 5.97 -13.69 -14.07
N ASP A 216 7.05 -13.66 -13.27
CA ASP A 216 7.32 -12.68 -12.24
C ASP A 216 8.73 -12.08 -12.40
N PHE A 217 8.92 -10.83 -12.00
CA PHE A 217 10.22 -10.16 -12.12
C PHE A 217 11.30 -10.87 -11.31
N GLY A 218 11.04 -11.12 -10.02
CA GLY A 218 12.01 -11.72 -9.12
C GLY A 218 12.36 -13.16 -9.47
N LYS A 219 11.33 -13.96 -9.84
CA LYS A 219 11.54 -15.39 -10.11
C LYS A 219 12.04 -15.69 -11.52
N HIS A 220 11.77 -14.84 -12.50
CA HIS A 220 12.00 -15.19 -13.91
C HIS A 220 12.80 -14.14 -14.67
N ILE A 221 12.41 -12.85 -14.64
CA ILE A 221 13.04 -11.83 -15.48
C ILE A 221 14.44 -11.46 -14.98
N ILE A 222 14.61 -11.22 -13.68
CA ILE A 222 15.92 -10.87 -13.10
C ILE A 222 16.90 -12.03 -13.25
N PRO A 223 16.56 -13.29 -12.86
CA PRO A 223 17.43 -14.45 -13.12
C PRO A 223 17.78 -14.64 -14.61
N TYR A 224 16.79 -14.53 -15.51
CA TYR A 224 17.05 -14.59 -16.94
C TYR A 224 18.09 -13.56 -17.40
N CYS A 225 17.96 -12.32 -16.99
CA CYS A 225 18.91 -11.27 -17.34
C CYS A 225 20.31 -11.58 -16.77
N HIS A 226 20.39 -12.08 -15.55
CA HIS A 226 21.65 -12.47 -14.91
C HIS A 226 22.33 -13.63 -15.67
N GLU A 227 21.62 -14.70 -15.99
CA GLU A 227 22.12 -15.86 -16.73
C GLU A 227 22.59 -15.50 -18.16
N ARG A 228 21.98 -14.47 -18.76
CA ARG A 228 22.38 -13.92 -20.07
C ARG A 228 23.56 -12.96 -20.02
N GLY A 229 24.15 -12.76 -18.83
CA GLY A 229 25.32 -11.90 -18.64
C GLY A 229 25.00 -10.41 -18.81
N LYS A 230 23.75 -10.00 -18.63
CA LYS A 230 23.38 -8.57 -18.59
C LYS A 230 24.05 -7.91 -17.39
N ARG A 231 24.23 -6.60 -17.47
CA ARG A 231 24.85 -5.80 -16.41
C ARG A 231 23.80 -5.37 -15.40
N LEU A 232 23.71 -6.08 -14.28
CA LEU A 232 22.78 -5.82 -13.19
C LEU A 232 23.50 -5.09 -12.06
N PHE A 233 22.90 -4.00 -11.56
CA PHE A 233 23.45 -3.20 -10.46
C PHE A 233 22.43 -2.97 -9.36
N ALA A 234 22.91 -2.94 -8.12
CA ALA A 234 22.13 -2.59 -6.93
C ALA A 234 22.26 -1.09 -6.63
N TYR A 235 21.16 -0.37 -6.66
CA TYR A 235 21.09 1.01 -6.18
C TYR A 235 20.64 0.99 -4.73
N GLU A 236 21.54 1.29 -3.80
CA GLU A 236 21.21 1.38 -2.37
C GLU A 236 20.45 2.67 -2.08
N PHE A 237 19.19 2.52 -1.73
CA PHE A 237 18.35 3.62 -1.31
C PHE A 237 18.60 3.96 0.17
N ASN A 238 18.83 5.25 0.44
CA ASN A 238 19.00 5.78 1.78
C ASN A 238 17.82 6.70 2.11
N GLY A 239 16.78 6.15 2.70
CA GLY A 239 15.58 6.88 3.07
C GLY A 239 14.54 5.98 3.72
N TYR A 240 13.43 6.55 4.11
CA TYR A 240 12.33 5.77 4.66
C TYR A 240 11.64 4.93 3.57
N TRP A 241 11.51 3.64 3.82
CA TRP A 241 10.74 2.71 3.01
C TRP A 241 10.06 1.67 3.89
N LYS A 242 8.76 1.44 3.68
CA LYS A 242 7.99 0.46 4.46
C LYS A 242 7.08 -0.35 3.55
N ASP A 243 7.20 -1.68 3.59
CA ASP A 243 6.18 -2.59 3.06
C ASP A 243 5.04 -2.71 4.07
N VAL A 244 3.93 -2.04 3.79
CA VAL A 244 2.71 -2.09 4.61
C VAL A 244 1.84 -3.28 4.23
N GLY A 245 2.46 -4.45 4.12
CA GLY A 245 1.84 -5.69 3.64
C GLY A 245 1.15 -6.53 4.71
N THR A 246 1.25 -6.17 5.98
CA THR A 246 0.56 -6.84 7.11
C THR A 246 -0.16 -5.80 7.97
N LEU A 247 -1.16 -6.21 8.75
CA LEU A 247 -1.89 -5.30 9.66
C LEU A 247 -0.95 -4.63 10.66
N GLY A 248 0.03 -5.37 11.21
CA GLY A 248 1.02 -4.82 12.14
C GLY A 248 1.90 -3.76 11.48
N SER A 249 2.53 -4.07 10.32
CA SER A 249 3.38 -3.11 9.62
C SER A 249 2.60 -1.89 9.10
N TYR A 250 1.34 -2.07 8.72
CA TYR A 250 0.45 -0.98 8.35
C TYR A 250 0.12 -0.07 9.54
N TRP A 251 -0.20 -0.67 10.69
CA TRP A 251 -0.47 0.08 11.92
C TRP A 251 0.78 0.85 12.38
N GLU A 252 1.94 0.18 12.46
CA GLU A 252 3.21 0.80 12.82
C GLU A 252 3.56 1.99 11.93
N ALA A 253 3.48 1.83 10.60
CA ALA A 253 3.79 2.89 9.65
C ALA A 253 2.89 4.13 9.84
N ASN A 254 1.62 3.96 10.22
CA ASN A 254 0.74 5.08 10.56
C ASN A 254 1.10 5.71 11.91
N MET A 255 1.48 4.90 12.91
CA MET A 255 1.88 5.41 14.23
C MET A 255 3.21 6.16 14.19
N GLU A 256 4.13 5.80 13.29
CA GLU A 256 5.38 6.54 13.06
C GLU A 256 5.15 7.98 12.57
N LEU A 257 3.99 8.27 11.95
CA LEU A 257 3.66 9.62 11.46
C LEU A 257 3.29 10.61 12.57
N ILE A 258 2.84 10.14 13.73
CA ILE A 258 2.34 11.00 14.82
C ILE A 258 3.45 11.50 15.74
N ASP A 259 4.68 11.14 15.51
CA ASP A 259 5.81 11.69 16.26
C ASP A 259 6.05 13.17 15.93
N LEU A 260 6.56 13.92 16.89
CA LEU A 260 6.81 15.36 16.72
C LEU A 260 7.74 15.66 15.54
N ILE A 261 8.73 14.79 15.33
CA ILE A 261 9.63 14.82 14.17
C ILE A 261 9.58 13.42 13.58
N PRO A 262 8.62 13.13 12.70
CA PRO A 262 8.50 11.82 12.10
C PRO A 262 9.68 11.58 11.15
N GLU A 263 10.23 10.37 11.16
CA GLU A 263 11.24 9.95 10.19
C GLU A 263 10.71 10.09 8.75
N PHE A 264 9.42 9.81 8.58
CA PHE A 264 8.71 10.00 7.32
C PHE A 264 7.79 11.22 7.38
N ASN A 265 8.30 12.38 6.99
CA ASN A 265 7.52 13.62 7.00
C ASN A 265 6.64 13.73 5.74
N LEU A 266 5.31 13.60 5.90
CA LEU A 266 4.34 13.76 4.81
C LEU A 266 4.21 15.20 4.30
N TYR A 267 4.62 16.19 5.10
CA TYR A 267 4.44 17.62 4.85
C TYR A 267 5.74 18.31 4.42
N GLU A 268 6.69 17.55 3.91
CA GLU A 268 7.93 18.09 3.38
C GLU A 268 7.66 19.01 2.18
N GLU A 269 8.22 20.23 2.23
CA GLU A 269 7.91 21.26 1.26
C GLU A 269 8.48 20.96 -0.14
N TYR A 270 9.65 20.35 -0.19
CA TYR A 270 10.37 20.09 -1.44
C TYR A 270 10.07 18.76 -2.09
N TRP A 271 9.39 17.84 -1.37
CA TRP A 271 8.99 16.53 -1.90
C TRP A 271 7.57 16.21 -1.43
N LYS A 272 6.61 16.84 -2.07
CA LYS A 272 5.19 16.71 -1.71
C LYS A 272 4.61 15.38 -2.14
N ILE A 273 3.80 14.78 -1.29
CA ILE A 273 2.92 13.69 -1.67
C ILE A 273 1.56 14.30 -2.04
N TYR A 274 1.18 14.09 -3.29
CA TYR A 274 -0.10 14.56 -3.84
C TYR A 274 -1.15 13.46 -3.66
N THR A 275 -2.40 13.87 -3.52
CA THR A 275 -3.55 12.97 -3.41
C THR A 275 -4.80 13.62 -3.96
N LYS A 276 -5.78 12.81 -4.32
CA LYS A 276 -7.12 13.31 -4.62
C LYS A 276 -7.78 13.71 -3.30
N SER A 277 -8.05 15.01 -3.14
CA SER A 277 -8.74 15.57 -1.97
C SER A 277 -10.11 16.07 -2.37
N ASP A 278 -11.12 15.73 -1.55
CA ASP A 278 -12.42 16.37 -1.62
C ASP A 278 -12.33 17.76 -0.93
N ILE A 279 -13.19 18.68 -1.31
CA ILE A 279 -13.33 19.97 -0.60
C ILE A 279 -14.20 19.67 0.62
N ILE A 280 -13.61 19.71 1.80
CA ILE A 280 -14.26 19.39 3.08
C ILE A 280 -14.02 20.55 4.03
N GLU A 281 -14.94 20.76 4.97
CA GLU A 281 -14.82 21.76 6.01
C GLU A 281 -13.58 21.52 6.89
N PRO A 282 -13.04 22.54 7.57
CA PRO A 282 -12.03 22.33 8.61
C PRO A 282 -12.54 21.41 9.72
N GLN A 283 -11.61 20.76 10.42
CA GLN A 283 -11.97 19.95 11.60
C GLN A 283 -12.57 20.82 12.72
N TYR A 284 -13.53 20.26 13.43
CA TYR A 284 -14.16 20.86 14.61
C TYR A 284 -13.72 20.13 15.89
N LEU A 285 -13.20 20.87 16.85
CA LEU A 285 -12.88 20.40 18.18
C LEU A 285 -13.81 21.06 19.19
N SER A 286 -14.57 20.27 19.95
CA SER A 286 -15.47 20.80 20.95
C SER A 286 -14.71 21.37 22.17
N GLU A 287 -15.35 22.17 23.00
CA GLU A 287 -14.78 22.79 24.21
C GLU A 287 -14.19 21.72 25.19
N ASP A 288 -14.86 20.56 25.29
CA ASP A 288 -14.50 19.50 26.22
C ASP A 288 -13.59 18.41 25.55
N SER A 289 -13.22 18.58 24.29
CA SER A 289 -12.40 17.59 23.59
C SER A 289 -10.93 17.68 24.00
N VAL A 290 -10.26 16.52 24.04
CA VAL A 290 -8.82 16.40 24.27
C VAL A 290 -8.17 15.71 23.08
N VAL A 291 -7.18 16.36 22.46
CA VAL A 291 -6.43 15.78 21.33
C VAL A 291 -4.94 15.88 21.64
N GLU A 292 -4.28 14.71 21.73
CA GLU A 292 -2.86 14.62 22.04
C GLU A 292 -2.14 13.69 21.07
N LYS A 293 -0.97 14.11 20.58
CA LYS A 293 -0.07 13.31 19.71
C LYS A 293 -0.85 12.58 18.59
N SER A 294 -1.69 13.29 17.83
CA SER A 294 -2.61 12.68 16.85
C SER A 294 -2.69 13.49 15.56
N ILE A 295 -2.97 12.81 14.47
CA ILE A 295 -3.31 13.42 13.18
C ILE A 295 -4.83 13.43 13.07
N ILE A 296 -5.42 14.61 12.79
CA ILE A 296 -6.87 14.79 12.62
C ILE A 296 -7.15 15.26 11.19
N GLY A 297 -7.91 14.47 10.44
CA GLY A 297 -8.31 14.77 9.06
C GLY A 297 -9.33 15.91 8.96
N GLU A 298 -9.39 16.54 7.81
CA GLU A 298 -10.35 17.61 7.45
C GLU A 298 -11.80 17.13 7.66
N GLY A 299 -12.71 18.01 8.10
CA GLY A 299 -14.12 17.69 8.31
C GLY A 299 -14.41 16.76 9.49
N SER A 300 -13.42 16.44 10.31
CA SER A 300 -13.65 15.60 11.50
C SER A 300 -14.25 16.44 12.65
N GLU A 301 -15.16 15.82 13.40
CA GLU A 301 -15.81 16.41 14.57
C GLU A 301 -15.42 15.63 15.83
N ILE A 302 -14.64 16.25 16.74
CA ILE A 302 -14.15 15.61 17.95
C ILE A 302 -14.87 16.20 19.17
N TYR A 303 -15.71 15.38 19.80
CA TYR A 303 -16.42 15.69 21.05
C TYR A 303 -15.89 14.91 22.26
N GLY A 304 -14.99 13.96 22.04
CA GLY A 304 -14.35 13.11 23.02
C GLY A 304 -12.83 13.31 23.09
N GLU A 305 -12.10 12.26 23.45
CA GLU A 305 -10.65 12.25 23.59
C GLU A 305 -9.98 11.43 22.46
N VAL A 306 -8.89 11.95 21.91
CA VAL A 306 -8.08 11.26 20.89
C VAL A 306 -6.62 11.35 21.28
N HIS A 307 -5.97 10.18 21.50
CA HIS A 307 -4.58 10.07 21.91
C HIS A 307 -3.81 9.14 20.99
N SER A 308 -2.63 9.56 20.57
CA SER A 308 -1.70 8.71 19.77
C SER A 308 -2.39 7.99 18.61
N SER A 309 -3.19 8.71 17.82
CA SER A 309 -4.06 8.11 16.81
C SER A 309 -4.04 8.87 15.49
N VAL A 310 -4.41 8.18 14.41
CA VAL A 310 -4.59 8.76 13.08
C VAL A 310 -6.07 8.73 12.75
N ILE A 311 -6.67 9.90 12.63
CA ILE A 311 -8.08 10.10 12.32
C ILE A 311 -8.22 10.63 10.89
N GLY A 312 -8.94 9.90 10.06
CA GLY A 312 -9.23 10.25 8.67
C GLY A 312 -10.24 11.38 8.54
N ALA A 313 -10.44 11.87 7.31
CA ALA A 313 -11.36 12.97 7.04
C ALA A 313 -12.81 12.60 7.35
N GLY A 314 -13.60 13.57 7.89
CA GLY A 314 -15.02 13.41 8.16
C GLY A 314 -15.37 12.37 9.23
N VAL A 315 -14.48 12.10 10.17
CA VAL A 315 -14.73 11.20 11.30
C VAL A 315 -15.40 11.96 12.44
N THR A 316 -16.42 11.35 13.03
CA THR A 316 -17.05 11.87 14.26
C THR A 316 -16.62 11.02 15.46
N VAL A 317 -16.14 11.67 16.53
CA VAL A 317 -15.86 11.04 17.83
C VAL A 317 -16.84 11.61 18.85
N GLY A 318 -17.80 10.78 19.32
CA GLY A 318 -18.89 11.19 20.21
C GLY A 318 -18.42 11.56 21.61
N LYS A 319 -19.34 12.20 22.38
CA LYS A 319 -19.06 12.65 23.75
C LYS A 319 -18.66 11.52 24.68
N GLY A 320 -17.65 11.76 25.52
CA GLY A 320 -17.17 10.78 26.50
C GLY A 320 -16.47 9.58 25.86
N SER A 321 -16.26 9.59 24.54
CA SER A 321 -15.52 8.54 23.84
C SER A 321 -14.02 8.81 23.89
N VAL A 322 -13.23 7.73 23.94
CA VAL A 322 -11.77 7.77 24.03
C VAL A 322 -11.17 6.87 22.95
N VAL A 323 -10.37 7.46 22.06
CA VAL A 323 -9.66 6.74 21.00
C VAL A 323 -8.16 6.79 21.26
N ARG A 324 -7.50 5.63 21.37
CA ARG A 324 -6.06 5.52 21.64
C ARG A 324 -5.38 4.56 20.69
N ASN A 325 -4.13 4.87 20.31
CA ASN A 325 -3.24 3.99 19.53
C ASN A 325 -3.92 3.41 18.28
N SER A 326 -4.82 4.15 17.64
CA SER A 326 -5.75 3.60 16.67
C SER A 326 -5.74 4.38 15.35
N ILE A 327 -6.16 3.71 14.29
CA ILE A 327 -6.36 4.28 12.97
C ILE A 327 -7.86 4.23 12.69
N ILE A 328 -8.48 5.40 12.55
CA ILE A 328 -9.89 5.54 12.19
C ILE A 328 -9.97 6.20 10.82
N MET A 329 -10.46 5.46 9.83
CA MET A 329 -10.47 5.93 8.45
C MET A 329 -11.67 6.81 8.13
N LYS A 330 -11.62 7.45 6.96
CA LYS A 330 -12.57 8.44 6.46
C LYS A 330 -14.03 8.06 6.69
N GLY A 331 -14.84 9.04 7.14
CA GLY A 331 -16.30 8.94 7.22
C GLY A 331 -16.84 8.04 8.33
N THR A 332 -15.98 7.51 9.20
CA THR A 332 -16.40 6.65 10.31
C THR A 332 -17.05 7.46 11.43
N GLN A 333 -18.15 6.95 11.96
CA GLN A 333 -18.90 7.55 13.05
C GLN A 333 -18.74 6.72 14.33
N ILE A 334 -18.18 7.32 15.36
CA ILE A 334 -18.02 6.73 16.70
C ILE A 334 -19.06 7.36 17.62
N GLY A 335 -19.89 6.52 18.24
CA GLY A 335 -20.95 6.94 19.16
C GLY A 335 -20.43 7.55 20.46
N GLU A 336 -21.30 7.69 21.46
CA GLU A 336 -20.98 8.25 22.77
C GLU A 336 -20.46 7.17 23.74
N SER A 337 -19.56 7.56 24.66
CA SER A 337 -19.00 6.68 25.69
C SER A 337 -18.32 5.42 25.13
N VAL A 338 -17.69 5.53 23.96
CA VAL A 338 -16.96 4.45 23.30
C VAL A 338 -15.50 4.47 23.74
N THR A 339 -14.90 3.31 23.95
CA THR A 339 -13.46 3.17 24.17
C THR A 339 -12.85 2.36 23.05
N ILE A 340 -11.88 2.92 22.35
CA ILE A 340 -11.15 2.27 21.27
C ILE A 340 -9.67 2.30 21.60
N ASP A 341 -9.05 1.10 21.69
CA ASP A 341 -7.60 1.01 21.86
C ASP A 341 -7.02 0.01 20.84
N LYS A 342 -5.85 0.35 20.31
CA LYS A 342 -5.05 -0.46 19.39
C LYS A 342 -5.89 -1.13 18.28
N SER A 343 -6.63 -0.29 17.52
CA SER A 343 -7.61 -0.72 16.53
C SER A 343 -7.37 -0.08 15.15
N ILE A 344 -7.78 -0.79 14.11
CA ILE A 344 -7.87 -0.26 12.75
C ILE A 344 -9.34 -0.34 12.33
N VAL A 345 -9.98 0.80 12.16
CA VAL A 345 -11.37 0.92 11.71
C VAL A 345 -11.36 1.51 10.31
N ALA A 346 -11.83 0.73 9.33
CA ALA A 346 -11.85 1.13 7.93
C ALA A 346 -12.87 2.25 7.63
N GLU A 347 -12.99 2.62 6.36
CA GLU A 347 -13.84 3.73 5.92
C GLU A 347 -15.33 3.47 6.18
N ASN A 348 -16.10 4.54 6.47
CA ASN A 348 -17.55 4.58 6.58
C ASN A 348 -18.17 3.63 7.62
N CYS A 349 -17.43 3.25 8.64
CA CYS A 349 -17.95 2.41 9.72
C CYS A 349 -18.85 3.18 10.67
N ARG A 350 -19.73 2.46 11.37
CA ARG A 350 -20.54 2.99 12.48
C ARG A 350 -20.27 2.16 13.72
N ILE A 351 -19.73 2.80 14.76
CA ILE A 351 -19.52 2.20 16.07
C ILE A 351 -20.56 2.75 17.00
N GLY A 352 -21.40 1.87 17.53
CA GLY A 352 -22.50 2.25 18.43
C GLY A 352 -22.04 2.83 19.75
N ASN A 353 -23.00 3.28 20.59
CA ASN A 353 -22.69 3.85 21.90
C ASN A 353 -22.23 2.78 22.90
N ASN A 354 -21.41 3.15 23.88
CA ASN A 354 -20.91 2.29 24.94
C ASN A 354 -20.17 1.04 24.43
N VAL A 355 -19.57 1.07 23.24
CA VAL A 355 -18.76 0.01 22.68
C VAL A 355 -17.33 0.08 23.25
N VAL A 356 -16.72 -1.09 23.48
CA VAL A 356 -15.31 -1.16 23.92
C VAL A 356 -14.53 -2.07 22.97
N LEU A 357 -13.52 -1.52 22.32
CA LEU A 357 -12.61 -2.27 21.43
C LEU A 357 -11.22 -2.44 22.06
N GLY A 358 -10.63 -3.64 21.91
CA GLY A 358 -9.27 -3.93 22.32
C GLY A 358 -9.14 -4.42 23.77
N VAL A 359 -10.21 -5.02 24.33
CA VAL A 359 -10.24 -5.53 25.69
C VAL A 359 -9.68 -6.95 25.83
N GLY A 360 -9.38 -7.34 27.05
CA GLY A 360 -8.98 -8.71 27.41
C GLY A 360 -7.54 -9.06 27.06
N GLU A 361 -7.18 -10.31 27.32
CA GLU A 361 -5.87 -10.87 26.98
C GLU A 361 -5.80 -11.24 25.50
N GLU A 362 -4.60 -11.24 24.93
CA GLU A 362 -4.39 -11.66 23.55
C GLU A 362 -4.59 -13.17 23.39
N ALA A 363 -5.36 -13.56 22.38
CA ALA A 363 -5.49 -14.95 21.95
C ALA A 363 -5.21 -15.05 20.44
N PRO A 364 -4.70 -16.18 19.95
CA PRO A 364 -4.51 -16.40 18.53
C PRO A 364 -5.85 -16.34 17.78
N ASN A 365 -5.87 -15.67 16.62
CA ASN A 365 -7.09 -15.59 15.83
C ASN A 365 -7.47 -16.96 15.26
N LYS A 366 -8.75 -17.33 15.38
CA LYS A 366 -9.28 -18.65 14.98
C LYS A 366 -9.39 -18.82 13.47
N LEU A 367 -9.58 -17.73 12.71
CA LEU A 367 -9.65 -17.80 11.25
C LEU A 367 -8.25 -17.82 10.65
N ASN A 368 -7.41 -16.83 11.02
CA ASN A 368 -6.05 -16.73 10.51
C ASN A 368 -5.16 -15.95 11.47
N ALA A 369 -4.41 -16.66 12.34
CA ALA A 369 -3.51 -16.06 13.31
C ALA A 369 -2.28 -15.34 12.68
N SER A 370 -1.96 -15.60 11.42
CA SER A 370 -0.88 -14.90 10.72
C SER A 370 -1.31 -13.54 10.15
N ILE A 371 -2.61 -13.30 9.98
CA ILE A 371 -3.17 -12.04 9.52
C ILE A 371 -3.61 -11.20 10.71
N TYR A 372 -4.54 -11.73 11.52
CA TYR A 372 -5.12 -11.02 12.65
C TYR A 372 -4.31 -11.31 13.92
N SER A 373 -3.35 -10.46 14.16
CA SER A 373 -2.35 -10.60 15.21
C SER A 373 -1.95 -9.24 15.77
N PHE A 374 -0.91 -9.18 16.57
CA PHE A 374 -0.33 -7.93 17.10
C PHE A 374 -1.25 -7.20 18.10
N GLY A 375 -2.26 -7.88 18.64
CA GLY A 375 -3.24 -7.30 19.57
C GLY A 375 -4.26 -6.36 18.91
N LEU A 376 -4.31 -6.31 17.59
CA LEU A 376 -5.18 -5.40 16.84
C LEU A 376 -6.63 -5.88 16.77
N VAL A 377 -7.57 -4.94 16.91
CA VAL A 377 -8.95 -5.09 16.44
C VAL A 377 -9.03 -4.51 15.04
N THR A 378 -9.55 -5.27 14.07
CA THR A 378 -9.65 -4.82 12.69
C THR A 378 -11.10 -4.82 12.24
N ILE A 379 -11.62 -3.66 11.84
CA ILE A 379 -13.01 -3.52 11.35
C ILE A 379 -12.96 -3.13 9.88
N GLY A 380 -13.60 -3.94 9.04
CA GLY A 380 -13.68 -3.76 7.60
C GLY A 380 -14.62 -2.61 7.21
N GLU A 381 -14.51 -2.16 5.97
CA GLU A 381 -15.24 -1.04 5.42
C GLU A 381 -16.76 -1.23 5.45
N ASP A 382 -17.51 -0.12 5.65
CA ASP A 382 -18.98 -0.07 5.73
C ASP A 382 -19.57 -0.95 6.85
N SER A 383 -18.77 -1.32 7.84
CA SER A 383 -19.22 -2.16 8.95
C SER A 383 -20.02 -1.38 9.99
N VAL A 384 -20.93 -2.08 10.64
CA VAL A 384 -21.71 -1.54 11.76
C VAL A 384 -21.51 -2.42 12.99
N VAL A 385 -21.13 -1.81 14.11
CA VAL A 385 -20.99 -2.43 15.42
C VAL A 385 -22.10 -1.90 16.32
N PRO A 386 -23.00 -2.75 16.88
CA PRO A 386 -24.12 -2.31 17.69
C PRO A 386 -23.70 -1.76 19.06
N ASP A 387 -24.63 -1.05 19.73
CA ASP A 387 -24.39 -0.46 21.03
C ASP A 387 -24.07 -1.50 22.13
N GLY A 388 -23.12 -1.14 23.01
CA GLY A 388 -22.87 -1.82 24.28
C GLY A 388 -22.07 -3.11 24.18
N VAL A 389 -21.48 -3.42 23.04
CA VAL A 389 -20.65 -4.64 22.84
C VAL A 389 -19.19 -4.41 23.23
N GLN A 390 -18.52 -5.47 23.66
CA GLN A 390 -17.10 -5.51 23.97
C GLN A 390 -16.40 -6.44 22.98
N ILE A 391 -15.27 -5.99 22.44
CA ILE A 391 -14.54 -6.69 21.39
C ILE A 391 -13.09 -6.88 21.84
N GLY A 392 -12.67 -8.15 21.89
CA GLY A 392 -11.33 -8.57 22.27
C GLY A 392 -10.27 -8.30 21.21
N LYS A 393 -9.02 -8.63 21.55
CA LYS A 393 -7.83 -8.42 20.71
C LYS A 393 -7.70 -9.49 19.62
N ASN A 394 -6.94 -9.20 18.57
CA ASN A 394 -6.72 -10.08 17.42
C ASN A 394 -8.03 -10.52 16.75
N THR A 395 -9.01 -9.62 16.71
CA THR A 395 -10.36 -9.87 16.15
C THR A 395 -10.51 -9.20 14.79
N ALA A 396 -11.44 -9.72 13.99
CA ALA A 396 -11.83 -9.12 12.73
C ALA A 396 -13.37 -9.06 12.62
N ILE A 397 -13.88 -7.92 12.18
CA ILE A 397 -15.31 -7.71 11.94
C ILE A 397 -15.48 -7.13 10.54
N SER A 398 -16.40 -7.68 9.75
CA SER A 398 -16.80 -7.09 8.47
C SER A 398 -18.30 -7.25 8.24
N GLY A 399 -18.93 -6.16 7.78
CA GLY A 399 -20.35 -6.08 7.48
C GLY A 399 -21.22 -5.55 8.62
N VAL A 400 -22.53 -5.54 8.40
CA VAL A 400 -23.50 -5.03 9.38
C VAL A 400 -23.76 -6.10 10.42
N THR A 401 -23.30 -5.86 11.66
CA THR A 401 -23.51 -6.79 12.78
C THR A 401 -24.62 -6.30 13.70
N GLU A 402 -25.30 -7.24 14.35
CA GLU A 402 -26.41 -7.04 15.27
C GLU A 402 -26.03 -7.59 16.67
N LYS A 403 -26.79 -7.25 17.71
CA LYS A 403 -26.49 -7.70 19.08
C LYS A 403 -26.44 -9.21 19.23
N GLU A 404 -27.23 -9.90 18.44
CA GLU A 404 -27.33 -11.38 18.42
C GLU A 404 -26.04 -12.05 17.92
N ASP A 405 -25.18 -11.31 17.22
CA ASP A 405 -23.87 -11.80 16.76
C ASP A 405 -22.83 -11.82 17.91
N TYR A 406 -23.14 -11.20 19.04
CA TYR A 406 -22.24 -11.07 20.19
C TYR A 406 -22.82 -11.80 21.41
N PRO A 407 -22.45 -13.07 21.65
CA PRO A 407 -22.88 -13.80 22.83
C PRO A 407 -22.55 -13.01 24.12
N ASP A 408 -23.54 -12.82 24.96
CA ASP A 408 -23.45 -12.03 26.20
C ASP A 408 -22.91 -10.58 25.98
N GLY A 409 -23.03 -10.06 24.76
CA GLY A 409 -22.53 -8.74 24.36
C GLY A 409 -21.00 -8.69 24.15
N ILE A 410 -20.33 -9.83 24.01
CA ILE A 410 -18.88 -9.93 23.92
C ILE A 410 -18.45 -10.68 22.66
N LEU A 411 -17.43 -10.17 21.97
CA LEU A 411 -16.64 -10.92 21.01
C LEU A 411 -15.27 -11.18 21.64
N GLU A 412 -15.02 -12.41 21.98
CA GLU A 412 -13.76 -12.81 22.65
C GLU A 412 -12.53 -12.58 21.76
N SER A 413 -11.36 -12.43 22.40
CA SER A 413 -10.09 -12.30 21.68
C SER A 413 -9.87 -13.50 20.72
N GLY A 414 -9.42 -13.17 19.51
CA GLY A 414 -9.17 -14.16 18.45
C GLY A 414 -10.41 -14.60 17.66
N GLU A 415 -11.62 -14.10 17.98
CA GLU A 415 -12.83 -14.39 17.22
C GLU A 415 -12.98 -13.50 15.97
N VAL A 416 -13.89 -13.90 15.08
CA VAL A 416 -14.15 -13.21 13.82
C VAL A 416 -15.64 -13.18 13.54
N ILE A 417 -16.16 -12.04 13.08
CA ILE A 417 -17.50 -11.90 12.51
C ILE A 417 -17.37 -11.32 11.10
N ILE A 418 -17.63 -12.15 10.08
CA ILE A 418 -17.65 -11.72 8.68
C ILE A 418 -19.03 -12.09 8.11
N LYS A 419 -19.80 -11.07 7.73
CA LYS A 419 -21.16 -11.27 7.19
C LYS A 419 -21.11 -11.66 5.72
N ALA A 420 -22.12 -12.42 5.27
CA ALA A 420 -22.23 -12.83 3.87
C ALA A 420 -22.29 -11.61 2.93
N GLY A 421 -21.45 -11.64 1.90
CA GLY A 421 -21.24 -10.51 0.98
C GLY A 421 -19.94 -9.75 1.24
N ASP A 422 -19.33 -9.89 2.41
CA ASP A 422 -18.01 -9.38 2.77
C ASP A 422 -16.96 -10.50 2.89
N SER A 423 -17.41 -11.76 2.63
CA SER A 423 -16.54 -12.94 2.64
C SER A 423 -15.91 -13.13 1.26
N GLU A 424 -14.64 -12.82 1.15
CA GLU A 424 -13.66 -13.62 0.41
C GLU A 424 -12.27 -13.44 0.96
#